data_d07d073880a1477817964345aa11e99f
#
_entry.id   d07d073880a1477817964345aa11e99f
#
_cell.length_a   1.000
_cell.length_b   1.000
_cell.length_c   1.000
_cell.angle_alpha   90.00
_cell.angle_beta   90.00
_cell.angle_gamma   90.00
#
_symmetry.space_group_name_H-M   'P 1'
#
loop_
_entity.id
_entity.type
_entity.pdbx_description
1 polymer ?
#
loop_
_entity_poly.entity_id
_entity_poly.type
_entity_poly.pdbx_seq_one_letter_code
_entity_poly.pdbx_strand_id
1 'polypeptide(L)'
;AEILGISESTLAHYELGITKNIPVDVVVMMAEVYNAPELKCIYCKSECPIGKELPIATEAGNIEGITVRMLAGLEDEKIDKIQKTLLRIAEDGKVEAAEREKLKEMVQSLDGVYKAITELRMIAERK
;
A
#
# COMPACT_ATOMS: atom_id res chain seq x y z
N ALA A 1 9.49 -18.89 -17.00
CA ALA A 1 10.65 -19.35 -16.20
C ALA A 1 11.97 -18.79 -16.77
N GLU A 2 12.14 -18.87 -18.05
CA GLU A 2 13.36 -18.38 -18.73
C GLU A 2 13.54 -16.86 -18.53
N ILE A 3 12.49 -16.09 -18.70
CA ILE A 3 12.51 -14.63 -18.52
C ILE A 3 12.86 -14.25 -17.08
N LEU A 4 12.39 -15.05 -16.11
CA LEU A 4 12.65 -14.82 -14.69
C LEU A 4 14.02 -15.35 -14.23
N GLY A 5 14.74 -16.09 -15.08
CA GLY A 5 16.02 -16.70 -14.74
C GLY A 5 15.93 -17.82 -13.71
N ILE A 6 14.78 -18.47 -13.59
CA ILE A 6 14.53 -19.59 -12.66
C ILE A 6 14.05 -20.81 -13.44
N SER A 7 14.15 -22.00 -12.81
CA SER A 7 13.69 -23.24 -13.45
C SER A 7 12.18 -23.31 -13.51
N GLU A 8 11.65 -24.10 -14.46
CA GLU A 8 10.21 -24.35 -14.57
C GLU A 8 9.64 -24.97 -13.29
N SER A 9 10.40 -25.87 -12.66
CA SER A 9 10.01 -26.51 -11.40
C SER A 9 9.92 -25.47 -10.27
N THR A 10 10.89 -24.57 -10.18
CA THR A 10 10.90 -23.50 -9.17
C THR A 10 9.70 -22.57 -9.37
N LEU A 11 9.43 -22.16 -10.61
CA LEU A 11 8.29 -21.30 -10.92
C LEU A 11 6.96 -21.97 -10.56
N ALA A 12 6.81 -23.25 -10.92
CA ALA A 12 5.61 -24.02 -10.58
C ALA A 12 5.39 -24.09 -9.06
N HIS A 13 6.47 -24.30 -8.29
CA HIS A 13 6.39 -24.33 -6.82
C HIS A 13 5.95 -22.97 -6.27
N TYR A 14 6.41 -21.86 -6.83
CA TYR A 14 5.99 -20.52 -6.41
C TYR A 14 4.50 -20.28 -6.70
N GLU A 15 4.06 -20.60 -7.93
CA GLU A 15 2.67 -20.41 -8.35
C GLU A 15 1.68 -21.27 -7.57
N LEU A 16 2.09 -22.47 -7.18
CA LEU A 16 1.26 -23.40 -6.39
C LEU A 16 1.33 -23.13 -4.88
N GLY A 17 2.16 -22.19 -4.45
CA GLY A 17 2.32 -21.86 -3.04
C GLY A 17 3.07 -22.92 -2.22
N ILE A 18 3.76 -23.85 -2.88
CA ILE A 18 4.54 -24.91 -2.22
C ILE A 18 5.77 -24.32 -1.53
N THR A 19 6.43 -23.38 -2.21
CA THR A 19 7.56 -22.64 -1.65
C THR A 19 7.03 -21.37 -0.99
N LYS A 20 7.18 -21.27 0.32
CA LYS A 20 6.64 -20.15 1.11
C LYS A 20 7.48 -18.88 1.01
N ASN A 21 8.79 -19.01 0.81
CA ASN A 21 9.70 -17.87 0.79
C ASN A 21 10.19 -17.62 -0.64
N ILE A 22 9.43 -16.82 -1.38
CA ILE A 22 9.83 -16.38 -2.72
C ILE A 22 10.77 -15.17 -2.54
N PRO A 23 11.97 -15.16 -3.17
CA PRO A 23 12.84 -13.98 -3.11
C PRO A 23 12.11 -12.74 -3.64
N VAL A 24 12.29 -11.61 -2.96
CA VAL A 24 11.56 -10.38 -3.29
C VAL A 24 11.83 -9.89 -4.71
N ASP A 25 13.06 -10.03 -5.19
CA ASP A 25 13.42 -9.66 -6.56
C ASP A 25 12.70 -10.51 -7.60
N VAL A 26 12.46 -11.80 -7.31
CA VAL A 26 11.65 -12.68 -8.17
C VAL A 26 10.20 -12.22 -8.19
N VAL A 27 9.64 -11.81 -7.05
CA VAL A 27 8.27 -11.27 -6.98
C VAL A 27 8.13 -10.04 -7.87
N VAL A 28 9.11 -9.14 -7.83
CA VAL A 28 9.11 -7.94 -8.68
C VAL A 28 9.10 -8.30 -10.15
N MET A 29 9.93 -9.26 -10.55
CA MET A 29 9.99 -9.73 -11.94
C MET A 29 8.68 -10.43 -12.37
N MET A 30 8.10 -11.25 -11.51
CA MET A 30 6.81 -11.91 -11.76
C MET A 30 5.70 -10.88 -11.97
N ALA A 31 5.65 -9.84 -11.14
CA ALA A 31 4.66 -8.78 -11.26
C ALA A 31 4.74 -8.09 -12.62
N GLU A 32 5.94 -7.87 -13.12
CA GLU A 32 6.14 -7.26 -14.44
C GLU A 32 5.78 -8.21 -15.58
N VAL A 33 6.28 -9.44 -15.53
CA VAL A 33 6.06 -10.45 -16.58
C VAL A 33 4.57 -10.80 -16.72
N TYR A 34 3.87 -10.94 -15.60
CA TYR A 34 2.44 -11.28 -15.59
C TYR A 34 1.54 -10.05 -15.74
N ASN A 35 2.11 -8.84 -15.81
CA ASN A 35 1.35 -7.60 -15.79
C ASN A 35 0.39 -7.57 -14.59
N ALA A 36 0.91 -7.92 -13.43
CA ALA A 36 0.15 -8.07 -12.19
C ALA A 36 0.86 -7.32 -11.06
N PRO A 37 0.79 -5.97 -11.04
CA PRO A 37 1.44 -5.16 -10.01
C PRO A 37 0.95 -5.47 -8.60
N GLU A 38 -0.25 -6.02 -8.45
CA GLU A 38 -0.81 -6.46 -7.17
C GLU A 38 0.04 -7.51 -6.46
N LEU A 39 0.86 -8.29 -7.19
CA LEU A 39 1.75 -9.29 -6.59
C LEU A 39 2.74 -8.67 -5.61
N LYS A 40 3.23 -7.47 -5.90
CA LYS A 40 4.14 -6.75 -5.01
C LYS A 40 3.44 -6.38 -3.71
N CYS A 41 2.20 -5.91 -3.80
CA CYS A 41 1.40 -5.53 -2.63
C CYS A 41 0.98 -6.75 -1.81
N ILE A 42 0.61 -7.84 -2.46
CA ILE A 42 0.28 -9.11 -1.79
C ILE A 42 1.49 -9.61 -1.00
N TYR A 43 2.67 -9.59 -1.62
CA TYR A 43 3.91 -9.97 -0.94
C TYR A 43 4.19 -9.08 0.27
N CYS A 44 4.12 -7.76 0.10
CA CYS A 44 4.33 -6.82 1.20
C CYS A 44 3.37 -7.07 2.36
N LYS A 45 2.11 -7.34 2.06
CA LYS A 45 1.07 -7.50 3.08
C LYS A 45 1.14 -8.85 3.79
N SER A 46 1.52 -9.92 3.09
CA SER A 46 1.50 -11.28 3.62
C SER A 46 2.86 -11.76 4.15
N GLU A 47 3.96 -11.38 3.51
CA GLU A 47 5.29 -11.91 3.81
C GLU A 47 6.23 -10.91 4.50
N CYS A 48 6.09 -9.62 4.21
CA CYS A 48 6.96 -8.61 4.81
C CYS A 48 6.40 -8.12 6.14
N PRO A 49 7.12 -8.28 7.26
CA PRO A 49 6.64 -7.80 8.57
C PRO A 49 6.33 -6.31 8.60
N ILE A 50 7.08 -5.51 7.86
CA ILE A 50 6.84 -4.06 7.75
C ILE A 50 5.56 -3.79 6.97
N GLY A 51 5.38 -4.48 5.84
CA GLY A 51 4.19 -4.34 5.00
C GLY A 51 2.90 -4.73 5.69
N LYS A 52 2.96 -5.68 6.62
CA LYS A 52 1.79 -6.11 7.40
C LYS A 52 1.19 -4.98 8.25
N GLU A 53 2.01 -4.02 8.65
CA GLU A 53 1.59 -2.87 9.45
C GLU A 53 1.10 -1.69 8.62
N LEU A 54 1.35 -1.70 7.31
CA LEU A 54 0.97 -0.61 6.42
C LEU A 54 -0.42 -0.81 5.82
N PRO A 55 -1.20 0.26 5.60
CA PRO A 55 -2.53 0.16 5.00
C PRO A 55 -2.46 0.00 3.48
N ILE A 56 -1.82 -1.07 3.03
CA ILE A 56 -1.61 -1.39 1.61
C ILE A 56 -2.72 -2.31 1.13
N ALA A 57 -3.32 -2.01 -0.03
CA ALA A 57 -4.30 -2.88 -0.67
C ALA A 57 -3.60 -4.06 -1.33
N THR A 58 -4.27 -5.21 -1.36
CA THR A 58 -3.77 -6.42 -2.03
C THR A 58 -4.37 -6.61 -3.42
N GLU A 59 -5.41 -5.85 -3.74
CA GLU A 59 -6.04 -5.83 -5.06
C GLU A 59 -6.61 -4.44 -5.33
N ALA A 60 -6.75 -4.08 -6.59
CA ALA A 60 -7.38 -2.83 -6.99
C ALA A 60 -8.87 -3.06 -7.23
N GLY A 61 -9.71 -2.20 -6.65
CA GLY A 61 -11.12 -2.11 -6.99
C GLY A 61 -11.31 -1.39 -8.34
N ASN A 62 -12.56 -1.08 -8.68
CA ASN A 62 -12.83 -0.28 -9.86
C ASN A 62 -12.49 1.20 -9.61
N ILE A 63 -12.20 1.93 -10.67
CA ILE A 63 -11.77 3.33 -10.57
C ILE A 63 -12.85 4.21 -9.93
N GLU A 64 -14.11 3.93 -10.19
CA GLU A 64 -15.23 4.67 -9.64
C GLU A 64 -15.30 4.56 -8.12
N GLY A 65 -15.19 3.34 -7.60
CA GLY A 65 -15.21 3.07 -6.15
C GLY A 65 -13.99 3.67 -5.45
N ILE A 66 -12.82 3.56 -6.05
CA ILE A 66 -11.58 4.16 -5.53
C ILE A 66 -11.73 5.69 -5.45
N THR A 67 -12.27 6.30 -6.51
CA THR A 67 -12.49 7.74 -6.57
C THR A 67 -13.40 8.22 -5.45
N VAL A 68 -14.53 7.54 -5.24
CA VAL A 68 -15.47 7.89 -4.18
C VAL A 68 -14.81 7.80 -2.80
N ARG A 69 -14.07 6.73 -2.52
CA ARG A 69 -13.37 6.56 -1.24
C ARG A 69 -12.29 7.61 -1.04
N MET A 70 -11.56 7.95 -2.09
CA MET A 70 -10.50 8.96 -2.01
C MET A 70 -11.10 10.34 -1.73
N LEU A 71 -12.14 10.73 -2.46
CA LEU A 71 -12.80 12.03 -2.26
C LEU A 71 -13.43 12.12 -0.88
N ALA A 72 -14.02 11.05 -0.37
CA ALA A 72 -14.57 11.01 0.98
C ALA A 72 -13.48 11.22 2.05
N GLY A 73 -12.29 10.68 1.82
CA GLY A 73 -11.15 10.86 2.73
C GLY A 73 -10.51 12.25 2.64
N LEU A 74 -10.76 12.98 1.56
CA LEU A 74 -10.18 14.30 1.30
C LEU A 74 -11.21 15.42 1.34
N GLU A 75 -12.31 15.24 2.05
CA GLU A 75 -13.31 16.31 2.24
C GLU A 75 -12.68 17.55 2.87
N ASP A 76 -13.13 18.73 2.44
CA ASP A 76 -12.58 20.02 2.86
C ASP A 76 -12.48 20.16 4.38
N GLU A 77 -13.50 19.74 5.10
CA GLU A 77 -13.52 19.80 6.57
C GLU A 77 -12.42 18.94 7.21
N LYS A 78 -12.19 17.75 6.66
CA LYS A 78 -11.14 16.83 7.13
C LYS A 78 -9.76 17.40 6.85
N ILE A 79 -9.54 17.93 5.65
CA ILE A 79 -8.26 18.54 5.26
C ILE A 79 -7.98 19.77 6.11
N ASP A 80 -8.98 20.61 6.34
CA ASP A 80 -8.85 21.80 7.19
C ASP A 80 -8.41 21.43 8.62
N LYS A 81 -9.05 20.41 9.19
CA LYS A 81 -8.70 19.89 10.51
C LYS A 81 -7.27 19.37 10.58
N ILE A 82 -6.85 18.62 9.53
CA ILE A 82 -5.49 18.10 9.42
C ILE A 82 -4.48 19.24 9.36
N GLN A 83 -4.73 20.24 8.51
CA GLN A 83 -3.87 21.41 8.38
C GLN A 83 -3.71 22.14 9.72
N LYS A 84 -4.80 22.40 10.41
CA LYS A 84 -4.78 23.07 11.72
C LYS A 84 -4.02 22.27 12.77
N THR A 85 -4.22 20.96 12.80
CA THR A 85 -3.52 20.07 13.74
C THR A 85 -2.01 20.07 13.48
N LEU A 86 -1.61 19.94 12.23
CA LEU A 86 -0.19 19.92 11.84
C LEU A 86 0.49 21.27 12.10
N LEU A 87 -0.17 22.38 11.78
CA LEU A 87 0.36 23.71 12.04
C LEU A 87 0.59 23.95 13.53
N ARG A 88 -0.34 23.50 14.38
CA ARG A 88 -0.22 23.63 15.83
C ARG A 88 0.97 22.84 16.38
N ILE A 89 1.14 21.59 15.90
CA ILE A 89 2.26 20.73 16.31
C ILE A 89 3.58 21.31 15.81
N ALA A 90 3.60 21.85 14.60
CA ALA A 90 4.81 22.38 13.98
C ALA A 90 5.31 23.68 14.62
N GLU A 91 4.46 24.42 15.34
CA GLU A 91 4.84 25.70 15.96
C GLU A 91 6.07 25.59 16.86
N ASP A 92 6.14 24.56 17.72
CA ASP A 92 7.26 24.36 18.64
C ASP A 92 8.26 23.29 18.17
N GLY A 93 7.95 22.58 17.09
CA GLY A 93 8.79 21.53 16.52
C GLY A 93 8.90 20.27 17.38
N LYS A 94 8.04 20.13 18.39
CA LYS A 94 8.02 18.97 19.30
C LYS A 94 6.66 18.33 19.30
N VAL A 95 6.63 17.00 19.39
CA VAL A 95 5.39 16.24 19.50
C VAL A 95 5.24 15.78 20.94
N GLU A 96 4.39 16.46 21.70
CA GLU A 96 4.09 16.11 23.08
C GLU A 96 3.10 14.94 23.16
N ALA A 97 2.93 14.34 24.34
CA ALA A 97 2.09 13.15 24.51
C ALA A 97 0.64 13.36 24.05
N ALA A 98 0.03 14.51 24.40
CA ALA A 98 -1.33 14.83 23.98
C ALA A 98 -1.44 15.05 22.45
N GLU A 99 -0.44 15.69 21.87
CA GLU A 99 -0.34 15.91 20.41
C GLU A 99 -0.12 14.60 19.67
N ARG A 100 0.61 13.66 20.27
CA ARG A 100 0.88 12.34 19.67
C ARG A 100 -0.40 11.55 19.45
N GLU A 101 -1.34 11.58 20.40
CA GLU A 101 -2.61 10.91 20.25
C GLU A 101 -3.46 11.54 19.12
N LYS A 102 -3.48 12.86 19.04
CA LYS A 102 -4.15 13.57 17.94
C LYS A 102 -3.51 13.26 16.60
N LEU A 103 -2.19 13.16 16.56
CA LEU A 103 -1.45 12.80 15.35
C LEU A 103 -1.78 11.38 14.89
N LYS A 104 -1.87 10.43 15.82
CA LYS A 104 -2.27 9.05 15.51
C LYS A 104 -3.69 8.98 14.93
N GLU A 105 -4.63 9.68 15.54
CA GLU A 105 -6.02 9.72 15.05
C GLU A 105 -6.08 10.31 13.64
N MET A 106 -5.33 11.38 13.41
CA MET A 106 -5.25 12.03 12.10
C MET A 106 -4.67 11.08 11.04
N VAL A 107 -3.58 10.39 11.35
CA VAL A 107 -2.95 9.42 10.46
C VAL A 107 -3.91 8.27 10.15
N GLN A 108 -4.61 7.75 11.16
CA GLN A 108 -5.59 6.69 10.98
C GLN A 108 -6.75 7.14 10.06
N SER A 109 -7.16 8.40 10.16
CA SER A 109 -8.21 8.93 9.29
C SER A 109 -7.78 8.99 7.82
N LEU A 110 -6.47 9.00 7.56
CA LEU A 110 -5.91 9.00 6.20
C LEU A 110 -5.56 7.59 5.68
N ASP A 111 -5.73 6.55 6.49
CA ASP A 111 -5.40 5.17 6.07
C ASP A 111 -6.23 4.74 4.84
N GLY A 112 -7.49 5.16 4.77
CA GLY A 112 -8.34 4.91 3.61
C GLY A 112 -7.82 5.58 2.33
N VAL A 113 -7.29 6.80 2.46
CA VAL A 113 -6.64 7.52 1.35
C VAL A 113 -5.34 6.84 0.95
N TYR A 114 -4.54 6.43 1.92
CA TYR A 114 -3.29 5.70 1.67
C TYR A 114 -3.58 4.42 0.88
N LYS A 115 -4.55 3.64 1.33
CA LYS A 115 -4.97 2.41 0.66
C LYS A 115 -5.46 2.68 -0.76
N ALA A 116 -6.27 3.72 -0.96
CA ALA A 116 -6.76 4.13 -2.26
C ALA A 116 -5.61 4.50 -3.21
N ILE A 117 -4.59 5.19 -2.70
CA ILE A 117 -3.39 5.53 -3.48
C ILE A 117 -2.67 4.25 -3.94
N THR A 118 -2.54 3.24 -3.07
CA THR A 118 -1.90 1.98 -3.46
C THR A 118 -2.68 1.26 -4.55
N GLU A 119 -4.01 1.31 -4.50
CA GLU A 119 -4.87 0.76 -5.56
C GLU A 119 -4.71 1.51 -6.88
N LEU A 120 -4.65 2.84 -6.84
CA LEU A 120 -4.43 3.67 -8.03
C LEU A 120 -3.07 3.39 -8.67
N ARG A 121 -2.04 3.14 -7.86
CA ARG A 121 -0.73 2.75 -8.38
C ARG A 121 -0.79 1.45 -9.16
N MET A 122 -1.53 0.45 -8.66
CA MET A 122 -1.71 -0.81 -9.39
C MET A 122 -2.35 -0.59 -10.75
N ILE A 123 -3.39 0.25 -10.81
CA ILE A 123 -4.08 0.58 -12.08
C ILE A 123 -3.13 1.30 -13.02
N ALA A 124 -2.36 2.27 -12.51
CA ALA A 124 -1.41 3.05 -13.30
C ALA A 124 -0.25 2.21 -13.83
N GLU A 125 0.20 1.20 -13.08
CA GLU A 125 1.30 0.33 -13.47
C GLU A 125 0.90 -0.78 -14.46
N ARG A 126 -0.38 -1.10 -14.57
CA ARG A 126 -0.86 -2.06 -15.56
C ARG A 126 -0.71 -1.51 -16.97
N LYS A 127 -0.22 -2.38 -17.83
CA LYS A 127 0.02 -2.05 -19.24
C LYS A 127 -1.15 -2.46 -20.13
#